data_0d3f14a245df78d49246923e3c9b9901
#
_entry.id   0d3f14a245df78d49246923e3c9b9901
#
_cell.length_a   1.000
_cell.length_b   1.000
_cell.length_c   1.000
_cell.angle_alpha   90.00
_cell.angle_beta   90.00
_cell.angle_gamma   90.00
#
_symmetry.space_group_name_H-M   'P 1'
#
loop_
_entity.id
_entity.type
_entity.pdbx_description
1 polymer ?
#
loop_
_entity_poly.entity_id
_entity_poly.type
_entity_poly.pdbx_seq_one_letter_code
_entity_poly.pdbx_strand_id
1 'polypeptide(L)'
;KQMEAKNVASSLMNFLSRAKQEALIYQNPVVACLASDSLACVTTGGHQLISFIDKNNNNSYEAAVDKLNHQLTLDLSWGVLTANISLNNNYIIFKPENARPIGYMGNIQYCPLDGKVDNRLKVSFSKTGIIKYKPYSVEQFNCP
;
A
#
# COMPACT_ATOMS: atom_id res chain seq x y z
N LYS A 1 10.48 17.83 4.66
CA LYS A 1 9.74 16.94 5.61
C LYS A 1 8.26 16.95 5.35
N GLN A 2 7.63 18.10 5.44
CA GLN A 2 6.19 18.23 5.17
C GLN A 2 5.88 17.90 3.71
N MET A 3 6.74 18.30 2.79
CA MET A 3 6.57 18.03 1.38
C MET A 3 6.72 16.54 1.07
N GLU A 4 7.64 15.84 1.73
CA GLU A 4 7.77 14.40 1.59
C GLU A 4 6.48 13.70 2.02
N ALA A 5 5.90 14.09 3.16
CA ALA A 5 4.65 13.51 3.66
C ALA A 5 3.52 13.68 2.64
N LYS A 6 3.37 14.87 2.06
CA LYS A 6 2.34 15.15 1.05
C LYS A 6 2.57 14.33 -0.22
N ASN A 7 3.82 14.22 -0.67
CA ASN A 7 4.16 13.43 -1.85
C ASN A 7 3.88 11.95 -1.64
N VAL A 8 4.19 11.43 -0.46
CA VAL A 8 3.89 10.05 -0.10
C VAL A 8 2.38 9.80 -0.13
N ALA A 9 1.58 10.72 0.43
CA ALA A 9 0.13 10.58 0.41
C ALA A 9 -0.41 10.47 -1.01
N SER A 10 0.01 11.36 -1.89
CA SER A 10 -0.40 11.34 -3.30
C SER A 10 0.03 10.06 -4.00
N SER A 11 1.26 9.63 -3.77
CA SER A 11 1.81 8.42 -4.37
C SER A 11 1.06 7.17 -3.91
N LEU A 12 0.74 7.07 -2.62
CA LEU A 12 -0.02 5.95 -2.07
C LEU A 12 -1.44 5.90 -2.66
N MET A 13 -2.11 7.05 -2.72
CA MET A 13 -3.46 7.14 -3.29
C MET A 13 -3.47 6.68 -4.74
N ASN A 14 -2.53 7.20 -5.53
CA ASN A 14 -2.43 6.86 -6.95
C ASN A 14 -2.06 5.39 -7.16
N PHE A 15 -1.15 4.87 -6.36
CA PHE A 15 -0.71 3.48 -6.47
C PHE A 15 -1.87 2.51 -6.18
N LEU A 16 -2.59 2.71 -5.08
CA LEU A 16 -3.70 1.84 -4.70
C LEU A 16 -4.86 1.94 -5.70
N SER A 17 -5.17 3.15 -6.18
CA SER A 17 -6.19 3.34 -7.19
C SER A 17 -5.83 2.65 -8.50
N ARG A 18 -4.56 2.69 -8.89
CA ARG A 18 -4.07 2.02 -10.09
C ARG A 18 -4.15 0.50 -9.95
N ALA A 19 -3.76 -0.05 -8.80
CA ALA A 19 -3.85 -1.49 -8.57
C ALA A 19 -5.30 -1.98 -8.67
N LYS A 20 -6.23 -1.21 -8.11
CA LYS A 20 -7.66 -1.47 -8.21
C LYS A 20 -8.14 -1.49 -9.66
N GLN A 21 -7.73 -0.50 -10.45
CA GLN A 21 -8.07 -0.43 -11.88
C GLN A 21 -7.45 -1.57 -12.67
N GLU A 22 -6.22 -1.96 -12.35
CA GLU A 22 -5.54 -3.07 -13.03
C GLU A 22 -6.28 -4.38 -12.85
N ALA A 23 -6.87 -4.62 -11.67
CA ALA A 23 -7.68 -5.81 -11.44
C ALA A 23 -8.88 -5.87 -12.39
N LEU A 24 -9.52 -4.73 -12.64
CA LEU A 24 -10.63 -4.63 -13.59
C LEU A 24 -10.17 -4.81 -15.04
N ILE A 25 -9.08 -4.15 -15.42
CA ILE A 25 -8.59 -4.15 -16.81
C ILE A 25 -8.11 -5.54 -17.21
N TYR A 26 -7.31 -6.19 -16.38
CA TYR A 26 -6.71 -7.47 -16.70
C TYR A 26 -7.59 -8.66 -16.33
N GLN A 27 -8.70 -8.43 -15.61
CA GLN A 27 -9.62 -9.48 -15.16
C GLN A 27 -8.92 -10.58 -14.39
N ASN A 28 -7.96 -10.18 -13.55
CA ASN A 28 -7.19 -11.06 -12.67
C ASN A 28 -7.06 -10.41 -11.29
N PRO A 29 -6.98 -11.19 -10.23
CA PRO A 29 -6.66 -10.62 -8.92
C PRO A 29 -5.29 -9.94 -8.95
N VAL A 30 -5.22 -8.73 -8.43
CA VAL A 30 -3.99 -7.96 -8.33
C VAL A 30 -3.60 -7.85 -6.86
N VAL A 31 -2.39 -8.28 -6.53
CA VAL A 31 -1.83 -8.16 -5.18
C VAL A 31 -0.99 -6.90 -5.12
N ALA A 32 -1.23 -6.08 -4.11
CA ALA A 32 -0.46 -4.86 -3.86
C ALA A 32 0.13 -4.91 -2.46
N CYS A 33 1.37 -4.50 -2.31
CA CYS A 33 2.01 -4.46 -1.00
C CYS A 33 3.16 -3.47 -0.93
N LEU A 34 3.52 -3.14 0.31
CA LEU A 34 4.77 -2.47 0.63
C LEU A 34 5.87 -3.53 0.56
N ALA A 35 6.95 -3.27 -0.14
CA ALA A 35 7.95 -4.28 -0.44
C ALA A 35 9.36 -3.89 -0.03
N SER A 36 10.14 -4.91 0.29
CA SER A 36 11.58 -4.78 0.52
C SER A 36 12.32 -4.71 -0.83
N ASP A 37 13.63 -4.50 -0.77
CA ASP A 37 14.47 -4.46 -1.97
C ASP A 37 14.44 -5.77 -2.77
N SER A 38 14.18 -6.89 -2.10
CA SER A 38 14.05 -8.19 -2.74
C SER A 38 12.65 -8.47 -3.29
N LEU A 39 11.77 -7.46 -3.29
CA LEU A 39 10.38 -7.57 -3.76
C LEU A 39 9.51 -8.50 -2.89
N ALA A 40 9.87 -8.66 -1.63
CA ALA A 40 9.05 -9.38 -0.66
C ALA A 40 8.11 -8.41 0.06
N CYS A 41 6.84 -8.78 0.22
CA CYS A 41 5.90 -7.96 0.96
C CYS A 41 6.29 -7.87 2.44
N VAL A 42 6.30 -6.65 2.98
CA VAL A 42 6.64 -6.39 4.38
C VAL A 42 5.62 -5.44 5.00
N THR A 43 5.57 -5.39 6.33
CA THR A 43 4.68 -4.48 7.04
C THR A 43 5.37 -3.19 7.44
N THR A 44 6.70 -3.20 7.56
CA THR A 44 7.46 -2.04 8.01
C THR A 44 8.82 -2.01 7.30
N GLY A 45 9.31 -0.80 7.05
CA GLY A 45 10.65 -0.60 6.52
C GLY A 45 10.83 -0.83 5.04
N GLY A 46 9.73 -1.05 4.31
CA GLY A 46 9.80 -1.17 2.87
C GLY A 46 10.08 0.16 2.18
N HIS A 47 10.82 0.10 1.08
CA HIS A 47 11.20 1.29 0.31
C HIS A 47 10.40 1.44 -0.97
N GLN A 48 9.54 0.49 -1.30
CA GLN A 48 8.81 0.50 -2.55
C GLN A 48 7.44 -0.14 -2.39
N LEU A 49 6.58 0.17 -3.34
CA LEU A 49 5.27 -0.44 -3.47
C LEU A 49 5.26 -1.23 -4.77
N ILE A 50 4.73 -2.45 -4.72
CA ILE A 50 4.58 -3.27 -5.91
C ILE A 50 3.15 -3.73 -6.07
N SER A 51 2.73 -3.91 -7.32
CA SER A 51 1.49 -4.61 -7.65
C SER A 51 1.79 -5.66 -8.70
N PHE A 52 1.21 -6.83 -8.55
CA PHE A 52 1.47 -7.94 -9.46
C PHE A 52 0.25 -8.84 -9.59
N ILE A 53 0.21 -9.58 -10.71
CA ILE A 53 -0.79 -10.62 -10.92
C ILE A 53 -0.20 -11.91 -10.37
N ASP A 54 -0.87 -12.45 -9.34
CA ASP A 54 -0.43 -13.66 -8.65
C ASP A 54 -1.02 -14.88 -9.35
N LYS A 55 -0.22 -15.52 -10.20
CA LYS A 55 -0.71 -16.62 -11.04
C LYS A 55 -0.83 -17.94 -10.30
N ASN A 56 -0.09 -18.12 -9.22
CA ASN A 56 -0.13 -19.36 -8.43
C ASN A 56 -0.88 -19.23 -7.10
N ASN A 57 -1.49 -18.06 -6.84
CA ASN A 57 -2.30 -17.78 -5.65
C ASN A 57 -1.58 -17.98 -4.32
N ASN A 58 -0.28 -17.71 -4.29
CA ASN A 58 0.49 -17.81 -3.04
C ASN A 58 0.66 -16.48 -2.33
N ASN A 59 0.15 -15.39 -2.92
CA ASN A 59 0.19 -14.03 -2.37
C ASN A 59 1.60 -13.46 -2.17
N SER A 60 2.58 -14.04 -2.86
CA SER A 60 3.96 -13.58 -2.87
C SER A 60 4.44 -13.45 -4.30
N TYR A 61 5.20 -12.38 -4.58
CA TYR A 61 5.72 -12.16 -5.92
C TYR A 61 6.85 -13.14 -6.24
N GLU A 62 6.70 -13.84 -7.36
CA GLU A 62 7.71 -14.74 -7.90
C GLU A 62 7.95 -14.39 -9.36
N ALA A 63 9.13 -13.86 -9.67
CA ALA A 63 9.44 -13.33 -11.00
C ALA A 63 9.25 -14.35 -12.13
N ALA A 64 9.45 -15.65 -11.85
CA ALA A 64 9.30 -16.70 -12.85
C ALA A 64 7.86 -17.05 -13.17
N VAL A 65 6.91 -16.75 -12.27
CA VAL A 65 5.51 -17.14 -12.37
C VAL A 65 4.59 -15.92 -12.52
N ASP A 66 4.82 -14.88 -11.71
CA ASP A 66 3.92 -13.74 -11.58
C ASP A 66 4.32 -12.60 -12.51
N LYS A 67 3.34 -11.79 -12.87
CA LYS A 67 3.58 -10.61 -13.70
C LYS A 67 3.58 -9.36 -12.83
N LEU A 68 4.74 -8.70 -12.75
CA LEU A 68 4.85 -7.42 -12.06
C LEU A 68 4.22 -6.33 -12.91
N ASN A 69 3.13 -5.72 -12.41
CA ASN A 69 2.42 -4.67 -13.14
C ASN A 69 2.99 -3.30 -12.88
N HIS A 70 3.31 -2.99 -11.64
CA HIS A 70 3.80 -1.67 -11.28
C HIS A 70 4.75 -1.77 -10.10
N GLN A 71 5.78 -0.97 -10.14
CA GLN A 71 6.77 -0.86 -9.09
C GLN A 71 7.05 0.62 -8.86
N LEU A 72 6.81 1.09 -7.65
CA LEU A 72 7.03 2.48 -7.26
C LEU A 72 8.05 2.52 -6.14
N THR A 73 9.23 3.03 -6.43
CA THR A 73 10.27 3.23 -5.41
C THR A 73 10.05 4.56 -4.74
N LEU A 74 10.00 4.55 -3.40
CA LEU A 74 9.85 5.75 -2.60
C LEU A 74 11.19 6.08 -1.94
N ASP A 75 11.68 7.27 -2.25
CA ASP A 75 12.95 7.76 -1.70
C ASP A 75 12.67 8.53 -0.41
N LEU A 76 12.51 7.78 0.68
CA LEU A 76 12.12 8.33 1.96
C LEU A 76 13.33 8.75 2.79
N SER A 77 13.47 10.06 3.00
CA SER A 77 14.56 10.62 3.81
C SER A 77 14.12 10.96 5.23
N TRP A 78 12.83 11.23 5.44
CA TRP A 78 12.33 11.82 6.69
C TRP A 78 11.31 10.98 7.42
N GLY A 79 10.95 9.83 6.89
CA GLY A 79 9.93 9.01 7.51
C GLY A 79 9.98 7.56 7.05
N VAL A 80 9.13 6.75 7.64
CA VAL A 80 9.00 5.33 7.31
C VAL A 80 7.53 4.97 7.07
N LEU A 81 7.30 3.96 6.24
CA LEU A 81 5.97 3.44 5.97
C LEU A 81 5.73 2.17 6.77
N THR A 82 4.51 2.04 7.27
CA THR A 82 4.04 0.83 7.96
C THR A 82 2.67 0.47 7.41
N ALA A 83 2.49 -0.78 7.04
CA ALA A 83 1.21 -1.30 6.56
C ALA A 83 0.49 -2.02 7.69
N ASN A 84 -0.76 -1.60 7.96
CA ASN A 84 -1.63 -2.23 8.94
C ASN A 84 -2.83 -2.80 8.19
N ILE A 85 -2.79 -4.09 7.93
CA ILE A 85 -3.81 -4.78 7.12
C ILE A 85 -4.48 -5.83 8.00
N SER A 86 -5.78 -6.00 7.83
CA SER A 86 -6.58 -6.94 8.62
C SER A 86 -5.97 -8.35 8.64
N LEU A 87 -6.14 -9.05 9.77
CA LEU A 87 -5.65 -10.41 9.99
C LEU A 87 -4.12 -10.53 9.90
N ASN A 88 -3.39 -9.46 10.22
CA ASN A 88 -1.92 -9.42 10.18
C ASN A 88 -1.33 -9.76 8.80
N ASN A 89 -2.08 -9.48 7.74
CA ASN A 89 -1.57 -9.64 6.38
C ASN A 89 -0.58 -8.53 6.04
N ASN A 90 0.31 -8.83 5.09
CA ASN A 90 1.25 -7.85 4.56
C ASN A 90 0.97 -7.49 3.10
N TYR A 91 -0.22 -7.83 2.59
CA TYR A 91 -0.63 -7.60 1.21
C TYR A 91 -2.12 -7.30 1.13
N ILE A 92 -2.54 -6.67 0.00
CA ILE A 92 -3.93 -6.38 -0.32
C ILE A 92 -4.24 -7.07 -1.65
N ILE A 93 -5.37 -7.76 -1.74
CA ILE A 93 -5.81 -8.36 -3.00
C ILE A 93 -7.02 -7.59 -3.52
N PHE A 94 -6.92 -7.06 -4.74
CA PHE A 94 -8.04 -6.45 -5.45
C PHE A 94 -8.63 -7.48 -6.39
N LYS A 95 -9.93 -7.79 -6.22
CA LYS A 95 -10.61 -8.80 -7.00
C LYS A 95 -11.11 -8.24 -8.33
N PRO A 96 -11.06 -9.03 -9.43
CA PRO A 96 -11.45 -8.53 -10.76
C PRO A 96 -12.95 -8.26 -10.91
N GLU A 97 -13.81 -8.91 -10.14
CA GLU A 97 -15.26 -8.79 -10.31
C GLU A 97 -15.77 -7.39 -9.98
N ASN A 98 -15.17 -6.72 -9.00
CA ASN A 98 -15.66 -5.43 -8.53
C ASN A 98 -14.55 -4.48 -8.06
N ALA A 99 -13.30 -4.85 -8.26
CA ALA A 99 -12.11 -4.11 -7.81
C ALA A 99 -12.10 -3.82 -6.31
N ARG A 100 -12.71 -4.69 -5.51
CA ARG A 100 -12.74 -4.53 -4.06
C ARG A 100 -11.66 -5.36 -3.40
N PRO A 101 -11.04 -4.86 -2.34
CA PRO A 101 -10.13 -5.67 -1.52
C PRO A 101 -10.93 -6.53 -0.55
N ILE A 102 -11.69 -7.47 -1.09
CA ILE A 102 -12.62 -8.30 -0.32
C ILE A 102 -11.90 -9.01 0.83
N GLY A 103 -12.40 -8.81 2.06
CA GLY A 103 -11.79 -9.36 3.26
C GLY A 103 -10.60 -8.59 3.78
N TYR A 104 -10.18 -7.53 3.08
CA TYR A 104 -9.03 -6.73 3.45
C TYR A 104 -9.46 -5.30 3.74
N MET A 105 -9.04 -4.80 4.89
CA MET A 105 -9.20 -3.40 5.27
C MET A 105 -7.98 -3.00 6.10
N GLY A 106 -7.70 -1.71 6.17
CA GLY A 106 -6.57 -1.22 6.93
C GLY A 106 -6.04 0.08 6.37
N ASN A 107 -4.76 0.30 6.58
CA ASN A 107 -4.11 1.53 6.15
C ASN A 107 -2.61 1.33 5.96
N ILE A 108 -2.01 2.28 5.25
CA ILE A 108 -0.56 2.44 5.18
C ILE A 108 -0.25 3.78 5.84
N GLN A 109 0.56 3.74 6.91
CA GLN A 109 0.92 4.91 7.70
C GLN A 109 2.28 5.44 7.29
N TYR A 110 2.39 6.76 7.25
CA TYR A 110 3.67 7.46 7.16
C TYR A 110 3.99 8.05 8.52
N CYS A 111 5.14 7.65 9.08
CA CYS A 111 5.58 8.08 10.40
C CYS A 111 6.90 8.84 10.27
N PRO A 112 6.92 10.16 10.61
CA PRO A 112 8.14 10.95 10.54
C PRO A 112 9.19 10.46 11.53
N LEU A 113 10.45 10.43 11.10
CA LEU A 113 11.57 10.03 11.96
C LEU A 113 11.83 11.03 13.09
N ASP A 114 11.48 12.30 12.90
CA ASP A 114 11.66 13.34 13.91
C ASP A 114 10.53 13.40 14.94
N GLY A 115 9.53 12.53 14.80
CA GLY A 115 8.40 12.44 15.72
C GLY A 115 7.38 13.56 15.62
N LYS A 116 7.48 14.45 14.62
CA LYS A 116 6.51 15.54 14.46
C LYS A 116 5.16 15.00 14.05
N VAL A 117 4.19 15.07 14.96
CA VAL A 117 2.86 14.52 14.77
C VAL A 117 2.11 15.14 13.60
N ASP A 118 2.35 16.42 13.32
CA ASP A 118 1.67 17.14 12.23
C ASP A 118 1.98 16.56 10.85
N ASN A 119 3.08 15.82 10.71
CA ASN A 119 3.48 15.19 9.46
C ASN A 119 3.07 13.72 9.36
N ARG A 120 2.43 13.19 10.40
CA ARG A 120 1.87 11.84 10.34
C ARG A 120 0.66 11.81 9.41
N LEU A 121 0.57 10.79 8.61
CA LEU A 121 -0.60 10.57 7.77
C LEU A 121 -0.80 9.09 7.53
N LYS A 122 -1.98 8.76 7.05
CA LYS A 122 -2.26 7.41 6.59
C LYS A 122 -3.20 7.45 5.38
N VAL A 123 -3.09 6.45 4.54
CA VAL A 123 -4.04 6.20 3.45
C VAL A 123 -4.75 4.92 3.82
N SER A 124 -6.05 5.00 4.03
CA SER A 124 -6.86 3.85 4.44
C SER A 124 -7.63 3.28 3.26
N PHE A 125 -7.94 2.01 3.36
CA PHE A 125 -8.80 1.34 2.39
C PHE A 125 -9.83 0.49 3.13
N SER A 126 -11.01 0.39 2.54
CA SER A 126 -12.11 -0.37 3.13
C SER A 126 -12.42 -1.61 2.30
N LYS A 127 -13.23 -2.50 2.87
CA LYS A 127 -13.70 -3.69 2.16
C LYS A 127 -14.50 -3.37 0.89
N THR A 128 -15.06 -2.16 0.82
CA THR A 128 -15.83 -1.71 -0.33
C THR A 128 -14.97 -1.06 -1.42
N GLY A 129 -13.66 -0.98 -1.21
CA GLY A 129 -12.74 -0.42 -2.20
C GLY A 129 -12.57 1.09 -2.11
N ILE A 130 -13.02 1.71 -1.05
CA ILE A 130 -12.85 3.16 -0.86
C ILE A 130 -11.46 3.43 -0.30
N ILE A 131 -10.71 4.29 -0.98
CA ILE A 131 -9.36 4.68 -0.61
C ILE A 131 -9.41 6.14 -0.15
N LYS A 132 -8.95 6.41 1.08
CA LYS A 132 -9.02 7.75 1.67
C LYS A 132 -7.68 8.18 2.26
N TYR A 133 -7.31 9.43 2.00
CA TYR A 133 -6.21 10.09 2.66
C TYR A 133 -6.69 10.66 4.01
N LYS A 134 -5.96 10.34 5.08
CA LYS A 134 -6.30 10.80 6.43
C LYS A 134 -5.06 11.43 7.08
N PRO A 135 -4.94 12.76 7.05
CA PRO A 135 -3.86 13.42 7.79
C PRO A 135 -4.10 13.33 9.30
N TYR A 136 -3.07 13.53 10.10
CA TYR A 136 -3.16 13.46 11.56
C TYR A 136 -4.20 14.41 12.13
N SER A 137 -4.39 15.57 11.48
CA SER A 137 -5.41 16.55 11.90
C SER A 137 -6.83 16.04 11.78
N VAL A 138 -7.09 15.06 10.89
CA VAL A 138 -8.40 14.46 10.69
C VAL A 138 -8.60 13.23 11.57
N GLU A 139 -7.59 12.37 11.65
CA GLU A 139 -7.65 11.16 12.46
C GLU A 139 -6.31 10.94 13.14
N GLN A 140 -6.30 11.05 14.46
CA GLN A 140 -5.08 10.88 15.27
C GLN A 140 -4.75 9.39 15.41
N PHE A 141 -3.47 9.08 15.36
CA PHE A 141 -2.99 7.71 15.56
C PHE A 141 -1.54 7.75 16.07
N ASN A 142 -1.13 6.66 16.68
CA ASN A 142 0.23 6.51 17.18
C ASN A 142 1.08 5.75 16.17
N CYS A 143 2.33 6.18 16.01
CA CYS A 143 3.31 5.46 15.21
C CYS A 143 3.96 4.36 16.04
N PRO A 144 4.30 3.21 15.43
CA PRO A 144 5.02 2.15 16.12
C PRO A 144 6.43 2.58 16.55
#